data_0ed8a79384a5ab59b41a4558b488d9e7
#
_entry.id   0ed8a79384a5ab59b41a4558b488d9e7
#
_cell.length_a   1.000
_cell.length_b   1.000
_cell.length_c   1.000
_cell.angle_alpha   90.00
_cell.angle_beta   90.00
_cell.angle_gamma   90.00
#
_symmetry.space_group_name_H-M   'P 1'
#
loop_
_entity.id
_entity.type
_entity.pdbx_description
1 polymer ?
#
loop_
_entity_poly.entity_id
_entity_poly.type
_entity_poly.pdbx_seq_one_letter_code
_entity_poly.pdbx_strand_id
1 'polypeptide(L)'
;QHLELSRDVAQRFNAIYGDVFKVPEPFIPKSGARVMSLLEPTKKMSKSDDNRNNVIGLLEDPKSVVKKIKRAVTDSDEPPVVRYDIQNKAGVSNLLDILSAVTGQSIPELEQHFEGKMYGHLKGEVAEAVSGMLTELQERYHRFRGDEAFLNQVMKEGAEKASARASITLKAVYEAIGFVAKP
;
A
#
# COMPACT_ATOMS: atom_id res chain seq x y z
N GLN A 1 0.82 11.93 -5.97
CA GLN A 1 0.22 12.90 -6.91
C GLN A 1 -1.10 13.49 -6.39
N HIS A 2 -2.06 12.68 -5.94
CA HIS A 2 -3.32 13.20 -5.38
C HIS A 2 -3.11 14.03 -4.11
N LEU A 3 -2.17 13.64 -3.26
CA LEU A 3 -1.84 14.40 -2.06
C LEU A 3 -1.13 15.71 -2.42
N GLU A 4 -0.22 15.69 -3.38
CA GLU A 4 0.45 16.91 -3.90
C GLU A 4 -0.59 17.89 -4.43
N LEU A 5 -1.51 17.42 -5.30
CA LEU A 5 -2.60 18.26 -5.79
C LEU A 5 -3.48 18.81 -4.65
N SER A 6 -3.80 18.01 -3.64
CA SER A 6 -4.58 18.48 -2.48
C SER A 6 -3.84 19.56 -1.70
N ARG A 7 -2.52 19.43 -1.54
CA ARG A 7 -1.67 20.44 -0.91
C ARG A 7 -1.65 21.74 -1.71
N ASP A 8 -1.42 21.62 -3.01
CA ASP A 8 -1.36 22.80 -3.92
C ASP A 8 -2.68 23.58 -3.91
N VAL A 9 -3.82 22.88 -3.96
CA VAL A 9 -5.15 23.51 -3.87
C VAL A 9 -5.34 24.20 -2.53
N ALA A 10 -4.99 23.55 -1.41
CA ALA A 10 -5.11 24.13 -0.08
C ALA A 10 -4.22 25.37 0.10
N GLN A 11 -2.97 25.30 -0.33
CA GLN A 11 -2.02 26.42 -0.27
C GLN A 11 -2.49 27.59 -1.13
N ARG A 12 -2.93 27.30 -2.37
CA ARG A 12 -3.44 28.34 -3.28
C ARG A 12 -4.69 29.03 -2.72
N PHE A 13 -5.62 28.25 -2.14
CA PHE A 13 -6.80 28.81 -1.52
C PHE A 13 -6.42 29.73 -0.34
N ASN A 14 -5.57 29.25 0.55
CA ASN A 14 -5.13 30.03 1.70
C ASN A 14 -4.40 31.32 1.29
N ALA A 15 -3.60 31.29 0.23
CA ALA A 15 -2.91 32.47 -0.28
C ALA A 15 -3.88 33.56 -0.83
N ILE A 16 -5.07 33.18 -1.29
CA ILE A 16 -6.05 34.12 -1.88
C ILE A 16 -7.09 34.57 -0.83
N TYR A 17 -7.54 33.66 0.02
CA TYR A 17 -8.71 33.86 0.88
C TYR A 17 -8.40 33.84 2.38
N GLY A 18 -7.12 33.65 2.77
CA GLY A 18 -6.71 33.53 4.16
C GLY A 18 -6.64 32.08 4.64
N ASP A 19 -6.11 31.86 5.85
CA ASP A 19 -5.82 30.55 6.42
C ASP A 19 -7.08 29.78 6.81
N VAL A 20 -7.71 29.13 5.83
CA VAL A 20 -8.91 28.29 6.01
C VAL A 20 -8.56 26.80 6.06
N PHE A 21 -7.67 26.35 5.17
CA PHE A 21 -7.30 24.95 5.10
C PHE A 21 -6.04 24.65 5.90
N LYS A 22 -6.07 23.58 6.69
CA LYS A 22 -4.85 22.94 7.17
C LYS A 22 -4.24 22.15 6.01
N VAL A 23 -3.06 22.55 5.55
CA VAL A 23 -2.34 21.84 4.48
C VAL A 23 -1.94 20.45 4.97
N PRO A 24 -2.36 19.35 4.30
CA PRO A 24 -2.05 18.00 4.78
C PRO A 24 -0.58 17.66 4.60
N GLU A 25 0.01 16.97 5.57
CA GLU A 25 1.39 16.48 5.47
C GLU A 25 1.42 15.07 4.87
N PRO A 26 2.42 14.74 4.01
CA PRO A 26 2.53 13.40 3.46
C PRO A 26 3.00 12.41 4.53
N PHE A 27 2.33 11.28 4.61
CA PHE A 27 2.80 10.12 5.37
C PHE A 27 3.26 9.04 4.39
N ILE A 28 4.58 8.83 4.30
CA ILE A 28 5.20 7.82 3.45
C ILE A 28 5.88 6.81 4.37
N PRO A 29 5.43 5.55 4.42
CA PRO A 29 6.07 4.52 5.24
C PRO A 29 7.50 4.25 4.75
N LYS A 30 8.38 3.83 5.66
CA LYS A 30 9.79 3.52 5.34
C LYS A 30 9.94 2.25 4.49
N SER A 31 9.03 1.29 4.64
CA SER A 31 8.99 0.05 3.85
C SER A 31 7.59 -0.18 3.29
N GLY A 32 7.48 -0.90 2.18
CA GLY A 32 6.20 -1.22 1.56
C GLY A 32 5.47 -0.05 0.91
N ALA A 33 6.08 1.15 0.84
CA ALA A 33 5.47 2.32 0.21
C ALA A 33 5.19 2.10 -1.29
N ARG A 34 5.99 1.27 -1.94
CA ARG A 34 5.87 0.96 -3.37
C ARG A 34 6.25 -0.50 -3.63
N VAL A 35 5.26 -1.33 -3.86
CA VAL A 35 5.44 -2.72 -4.26
C VAL A 35 5.59 -2.79 -5.78
N MET A 36 6.60 -3.52 -6.27
CA MET A 36 6.88 -3.67 -7.69
C MET A 36 6.28 -4.98 -8.23
N SER A 37 6.12 -5.06 -9.55
CA SER A 37 5.65 -6.26 -10.25
C SER A 37 6.54 -7.46 -9.96
N LEU A 38 5.94 -8.66 -9.85
CA LEU A 38 6.72 -9.87 -9.56
C LEU A 38 7.61 -10.33 -10.72
N LEU A 39 7.15 -10.13 -11.97
CA LEU A 39 7.90 -10.54 -13.16
C LEU A 39 8.63 -9.38 -13.85
N GLU A 40 8.23 -8.13 -13.57
CA GLU A 40 8.83 -6.92 -14.11
C GLU A 40 9.18 -5.95 -12.96
N PRO A 41 10.17 -6.29 -12.11
CA PRO A 41 10.40 -5.58 -10.84
C PRO A 41 10.89 -4.13 -10.98
N THR A 42 11.10 -3.65 -12.18
CA THR A 42 11.34 -2.23 -12.49
C THR A 42 10.04 -1.44 -12.67
N LYS A 43 8.89 -2.13 -12.83
CA LYS A 43 7.57 -1.51 -12.96
C LYS A 43 6.80 -1.65 -11.65
N LYS A 44 6.03 -0.62 -11.28
CA LYS A 44 5.12 -0.70 -10.13
C LYS A 44 4.04 -1.75 -10.36
N MET A 45 3.75 -2.57 -9.33
CA MET A 45 2.62 -3.49 -9.34
C MET A 45 1.31 -2.73 -9.59
N SER A 46 0.53 -3.16 -10.58
CA SER A 46 -0.72 -2.51 -10.96
C SER A 46 -1.87 -3.50 -10.93
N LYS A 47 -2.99 -3.12 -10.27
CA LYS A 47 -4.22 -3.93 -10.26
C LYS A 47 -4.82 -4.16 -11.65
N SER A 48 -4.50 -3.29 -12.61
CA SER A 48 -4.96 -3.33 -14.01
C SER A 48 -3.92 -3.94 -14.96
N ASP A 49 -2.91 -4.66 -14.45
CA ASP A 49 -1.94 -5.38 -15.28
C ASP A 49 -2.63 -6.56 -15.97
N ASP A 50 -2.44 -6.69 -17.29
CA ASP A 50 -3.01 -7.76 -18.09
C ASP A 50 -2.42 -9.13 -17.71
N ASN A 51 -1.15 -9.15 -17.32
CA ASN A 51 -0.50 -10.37 -16.82
C ASN A 51 -0.74 -10.54 -15.31
N ARG A 52 -1.70 -11.37 -14.97
CA ARG A 52 -2.07 -11.63 -13.56
C ARG A 52 -0.97 -12.27 -12.72
N ASN A 53 0.12 -12.77 -13.32
CA ASN A 53 1.29 -13.25 -12.58
C ASN A 53 2.17 -12.10 -12.05
N ASN A 54 2.00 -10.90 -12.56
CA ASN A 54 2.68 -9.70 -12.10
C ASN A 54 2.13 -9.17 -10.76
N VAL A 55 0.91 -9.61 -10.38
CA VAL A 55 0.12 -8.97 -9.32
C VAL A 55 -0.31 -9.99 -8.26
N ILE A 56 -0.31 -9.57 -7.01
CA ILE A 56 -0.91 -10.30 -5.89
C ILE A 56 -2.26 -9.65 -5.58
N GLY A 57 -3.35 -10.40 -5.79
CA GLY A 57 -4.70 -9.98 -5.41
C GLY A 57 -4.97 -10.30 -3.93
N LEU A 58 -5.52 -9.34 -3.18
CA LEU A 58 -5.79 -9.54 -1.74
C LEU A 58 -6.86 -10.62 -1.46
N LEU A 59 -7.74 -10.86 -2.41
CA LEU A 59 -8.76 -11.93 -2.33
C LEU A 59 -8.44 -13.13 -3.24
N GLU A 60 -7.22 -13.21 -3.75
CA GLU A 60 -6.76 -14.35 -4.53
C GLU A 60 -6.46 -15.56 -3.61
N ASP A 61 -6.64 -16.78 -4.13
CA ASP A 61 -6.29 -18.00 -3.40
C ASP A 61 -4.82 -17.95 -2.94
N PRO A 62 -4.55 -18.04 -1.62
CA PRO A 62 -3.19 -17.98 -1.09
C PRO A 62 -2.24 -19.01 -1.73
N LYS A 63 -2.72 -20.20 -2.10
CA LYS A 63 -1.92 -21.22 -2.78
C LYS A 63 -1.48 -20.79 -4.18
N SER A 64 -2.33 -20.03 -4.88
CA SER A 64 -1.98 -19.42 -6.17
C SER A 64 -0.89 -18.36 -6.00
N VAL A 65 -1.00 -17.51 -4.97
CA VAL A 65 -0.02 -16.47 -4.65
C VAL A 65 1.35 -17.06 -4.34
N VAL A 66 1.42 -18.16 -3.57
CA VAL A 66 2.67 -18.90 -3.31
C VAL A 66 3.37 -19.28 -4.61
N LYS A 67 2.62 -19.77 -5.61
CA LYS A 67 3.19 -20.16 -6.93
C LYS A 67 3.73 -18.93 -7.68
N LYS A 68 3.04 -17.79 -7.60
CA LYS A 68 3.48 -16.54 -8.23
C LYS A 68 4.78 -16.03 -7.61
N ILE A 69 4.86 -15.97 -6.28
CA ILE A 69 6.06 -15.52 -5.57
C ILE A 69 7.26 -16.42 -5.89
N LYS A 70 7.08 -17.74 -5.91
CA LYS A 70 8.14 -18.68 -6.30
C LYS A 70 8.67 -18.45 -7.73
N ARG A 71 7.83 -17.93 -8.64
CA ARG A 71 8.19 -17.58 -10.02
C ARG A 71 8.67 -16.14 -10.18
N ALA A 72 8.62 -15.31 -9.13
CA ALA A 72 9.06 -13.93 -9.20
C ALA A 72 10.49 -13.83 -9.75
N VAL A 73 10.74 -12.81 -10.57
CA VAL A 73 12.05 -12.59 -11.16
C VAL A 73 13.06 -12.16 -10.11
N THR A 74 14.24 -12.74 -10.15
CA THR A 74 15.44 -12.34 -9.40
C THR A 74 16.58 -12.14 -10.40
N ASP A 75 17.72 -11.65 -9.95
CA ASP A 75 18.93 -11.60 -10.81
C ASP A 75 19.55 -13.00 -11.02
N SER A 76 20.63 -13.04 -11.80
CA SER A 76 21.36 -14.25 -12.17
C SER A 76 22.77 -14.33 -11.54
N ASP A 77 22.98 -13.69 -10.40
CA ASP A 77 24.26 -13.76 -9.70
C ASP A 77 24.66 -15.19 -9.33
N GLU A 78 25.91 -15.53 -9.48
CA GLU A 78 26.48 -16.84 -9.11
C GLU A 78 27.80 -16.64 -8.34
N PRO A 79 27.81 -16.94 -7.02
CA PRO A 79 26.72 -17.44 -6.21
C PRO A 79 25.62 -16.36 -5.98
N PRO A 80 24.36 -16.76 -5.77
CA PRO A 80 23.28 -15.83 -5.49
C PRO A 80 23.51 -15.10 -4.16
N VAL A 81 23.35 -13.79 -4.16
CA VAL A 81 23.51 -12.95 -2.97
C VAL A 81 22.22 -12.18 -2.72
N VAL A 82 21.60 -12.43 -1.57
CA VAL A 82 20.41 -11.67 -1.13
C VAL A 82 20.88 -10.34 -0.54
N ARG A 83 20.75 -9.29 -1.33
CA ARG A 83 21.12 -7.90 -0.97
C ARG A 83 20.14 -6.93 -1.55
N TYR A 84 19.84 -5.86 -0.81
CA TYR A 84 19.00 -4.79 -1.26
C TYR A 84 19.76 -3.84 -2.18
N ASP A 85 19.41 -3.86 -3.45
CA ASP A 85 20.02 -3.03 -4.49
C ASP A 85 18.98 -2.83 -5.61
N ILE A 86 18.25 -1.72 -5.57
CA ILE A 86 17.17 -1.46 -6.51
C ILE A 86 17.66 -1.41 -7.95
N GLN A 87 18.89 -0.97 -8.19
CA GLN A 87 19.42 -0.79 -9.54
C GLN A 87 19.84 -2.13 -10.16
N ASN A 88 20.55 -2.96 -9.41
CA ASN A 88 21.14 -4.19 -9.94
C ASN A 88 20.35 -5.45 -9.54
N LYS A 89 19.57 -5.39 -8.47
CA LYS A 89 18.82 -6.51 -7.88
C LYS A 89 17.36 -6.15 -7.63
N ALA A 90 16.71 -5.50 -8.60
CA ALA A 90 15.35 -4.99 -8.46
C ALA A 90 14.36 -6.07 -7.98
N GLY A 91 14.45 -7.31 -8.47
CA GLY A 91 13.57 -8.41 -8.07
C GLY A 91 13.80 -8.87 -6.63
N VAL A 92 15.06 -9.01 -6.21
CA VAL A 92 15.43 -9.37 -4.83
C VAL A 92 15.02 -8.24 -3.88
N SER A 93 15.29 -6.99 -4.23
CA SER A 93 14.91 -5.82 -3.45
C SER A 93 13.39 -5.75 -3.26
N ASN A 94 12.59 -5.99 -4.31
CA ASN A 94 11.14 -6.04 -4.21
C ASN A 94 10.64 -7.14 -3.26
N LEU A 95 11.24 -8.33 -3.31
CA LEU A 95 10.89 -9.42 -2.39
C LEU A 95 11.26 -9.10 -0.94
N LEU A 96 12.39 -8.43 -0.70
CA LEU A 96 12.78 -7.94 0.63
C LEU A 96 11.83 -6.85 1.13
N ASP A 97 11.42 -5.91 0.27
CA ASP A 97 10.43 -4.87 0.62
C ASP A 97 9.08 -5.50 1.00
N ILE A 98 8.61 -6.49 0.24
CA ILE A 98 7.37 -7.21 0.56
C ILE A 98 7.50 -7.93 1.90
N LEU A 99 8.60 -8.66 2.14
CA LEU A 99 8.81 -9.38 3.39
C LEU A 99 8.89 -8.42 4.60
N SER A 100 9.65 -7.34 4.46
CA SER A 100 9.75 -6.27 5.46
C SER A 100 8.39 -5.68 5.79
N ALA A 101 7.58 -5.37 4.78
CA ALA A 101 6.24 -4.80 4.97
C ALA A 101 5.27 -5.76 5.69
N VAL A 102 5.37 -7.06 5.43
CA VAL A 102 4.48 -8.07 6.02
C VAL A 102 4.93 -8.46 7.43
N THR A 103 6.24 -8.59 7.67
CA THR A 103 6.79 -9.07 8.95
C THR A 103 7.13 -7.96 9.94
N GLY A 104 7.34 -6.73 9.44
CA GLY A 104 7.86 -5.61 10.24
C GLY A 104 9.37 -5.63 10.45
N GLN A 105 10.09 -6.63 9.94
CA GLN A 105 11.56 -6.69 10.02
C GLN A 105 12.19 -5.65 9.11
N SER A 106 13.30 -5.05 9.55
CA SER A 106 14.03 -4.08 8.72
C SER A 106 14.82 -4.76 7.60
N ILE A 107 15.10 -4.04 6.53
CA ILE A 107 15.91 -4.57 5.41
C ILE A 107 17.28 -5.09 5.87
N PRO A 108 18.07 -4.38 6.72
CA PRO A 108 19.34 -4.90 7.22
C PRO A 108 19.22 -6.23 8.00
N GLU A 109 18.17 -6.38 8.82
CA GLU A 109 17.92 -7.65 9.53
C GLU A 109 17.62 -8.78 8.56
N LEU A 110 16.83 -8.53 7.50
CA LEU A 110 16.54 -9.49 6.47
C LEU A 110 17.80 -9.86 5.64
N GLU A 111 18.63 -8.89 5.27
CA GLU A 111 19.90 -9.16 4.60
C GLU A 111 20.80 -10.07 5.43
N GLN A 112 20.94 -9.78 6.72
CA GLN A 112 21.69 -10.63 7.64
C GLN A 112 21.08 -12.04 7.77
N HIS A 113 19.75 -12.13 7.87
CA HIS A 113 19.03 -13.41 7.95
C HIS A 113 19.26 -14.29 6.70
N PHE A 114 19.36 -13.67 5.52
CA PHE A 114 19.58 -14.38 4.26
C PHE A 114 21.05 -14.46 3.84
N GLU A 115 22.00 -14.05 4.67
CA GLU A 115 23.41 -14.17 4.35
C GLU A 115 23.78 -15.64 4.05
N GLY A 116 24.38 -15.88 2.89
CA GLY A 116 24.74 -17.23 2.40
C GLY A 116 23.58 -18.12 1.97
N LYS A 117 22.32 -17.62 1.98
CA LYS A 117 21.17 -18.38 1.51
C LYS A 117 20.88 -18.13 0.03
N MET A 118 20.29 -19.13 -0.63
CA MET A 118 19.85 -19.06 -2.02
C MET A 118 18.54 -18.28 -2.17
N TYR A 119 18.27 -17.72 -3.35
CA TYR A 119 16.99 -17.04 -3.67
C TYR A 119 15.75 -17.90 -3.43
N GLY A 120 15.87 -19.22 -3.52
CA GLY A 120 14.79 -20.15 -3.19
C GLY A 120 14.32 -20.03 -1.74
N HIS A 121 15.21 -19.78 -0.78
CA HIS A 121 14.87 -19.55 0.62
C HIS A 121 14.12 -18.23 0.80
N LEU A 122 14.64 -17.13 0.20
CA LEU A 122 13.95 -15.84 0.21
C LEU A 122 12.50 -15.96 -0.35
N LYS A 123 12.36 -16.54 -1.55
CA LYS A 123 11.04 -16.74 -2.18
C LYS A 123 10.13 -17.63 -1.34
N GLY A 124 10.68 -18.62 -0.64
CA GLY A 124 9.93 -19.50 0.26
C GLY A 124 9.35 -18.73 1.45
N GLU A 125 10.20 -17.97 2.15
CA GLU A 125 9.79 -17.19 3.33
C GLU A 125 8.83 -16.05 2.97
N VAL A 126 9.07 -15.34 1.84
CA VAL A 126 8.13 -14.34 1.33
C VAL A 126 6.77 -14.98 1.01
N ALA A 127 6.77 -16.14 0.36
CA ALA A 127 5.53 -16.84 0.00
C ALA A 127 4.74 -17.28 1.24
N GLU A 128 5.41 -17.76 2.27
CA GLU A 128 4.81 -18.16 3.55
C GLU A 128 4.21 -16.95 4.29
N ALA A 129 5.00 -15.88 4.45
CA ALA A 129 4.57 -14.67 5.14
C ALA A 129 3.37 -14.03 4.45
N VAL A 130 3.42 -13.86 3.11
CA VAL A 130 2.31 -13.27 2.34
C VAL A 130 1.08 -14.18 2.36
N SER A 131 1.24 -15.50 2.21
CA SER A 131 0.12 -16.44 2.28
C SER A 131 -0.58 -16.41 3.64
N GLY A 132 0.18 -16.36 4.74
CA GLY A 132 -0.35 -16.24 6.09
C GLY A 132 -1.15 -14.94 6.27
N MET A 133 -0.56 -13.81 5.89
CA MET A 133 -1.22 -12.50 5.94
C MET A 133 -2.51 -12.47 5.10
N LEU A 134 -2.51 -13.03 3.89
CA LEU A 134 -3.69 -13.10 3.04
C LEU A 134 -4.79 -13.97 3.65
N THR A 135 -4.44 -15.10 4.26
CA THR A 135 -5.41 -15.98 4.92
C THR A 135 -6.13 -15.23 6.05
N GLU A 136 -5.39 -14.60 6.94
CA GLU A 136 -5.96 -13.81 8.03
C GLU A 136 -6.83 -12.64 7.53
N LEU A 137 -6.36 -11.94 6.49
CA LEU A 137 -7.11 -10.84 5.87
C LEU A 137 -8.42 -11.35 5.27
N GLN A 138 -8.40 -12.47 4.55
CA GLN A 138 -9.58 -13.05 3.91
C GLN A 138 -10.60 -13.57 4.92
N GLU A 139 -10.15 -14.18 6.03
CA GLU A 139 -11.04 -14.56 7.13
C GLU A 139 -11.77 -13.34 7.72
N ARG A 140 -11.04 -12.25 7.98
CA ARG A 140 -11.66 -11.00 8.45
C ARG A 140 -12.59 -10.40 7.41
N TYR A 141 -12.19 -10.40 6.13
CA TYR A 141 -13.03 -9.93 5.04
C TYR A 141 -14.36 -10.69 4.96
N HIS A 142 -14.32 -12.03 4.95
CA HIS A 142 -15.53 -12.84 4.85
C HIS A 142 -16.44 -12.67 6.07
N ARG A 143 -15.86 -12.56 7.27
CA ARG A 143 -16.63 -12.28 8.48
C ARG A 143 -17.39 -10.97 8.38
N PHE A 144 -16.73 -9.88 8.02
CA PHE A 144 -17.38 -8.58 7.90
C PHE A 144 -18.32 -8.51 6.69
N ARG A 145 -17.93 -9.11 5.56
CA ARG A 145 -18.76 -9.11 4.35
C ARG A 145 -20.06 -9.90 4.53
N GLY A 146 -20.08 -10.88 5.41
CA GLY A 146 -21.27 -11.65 5.77
C GLY A 146 -22.26 -10.92 6.68
N ASP A 147 -21.87 -9.78 7.29
CA ASP A 147 -22.71 -8.98 8.19
C ASP A 147 -23.07 -7.62 7.54
N GLU A 148 -24.07 -7.62 6.66
CA GLU A 148 -24.49 -6.40 5.97
C GLU A 148 -25.07 -5.36 6.92
N ALA A 149 -25.73 -5.76 8.01
CA ALA A 149 -26.27 -4.84 8.99
C ALA A 149 -25.14 -4.06 9.69
N PHE A 150 -24.10 -4.75 10.11
CA PHE A 150 -22.89 -4.15 10.67
C PHE A 150 -22.21 -3.20 9.68
N LEU A 151 -22.03 -3.63 8.42
CA LEU A 151 -21.41 -2.79 7.40
C LEU A 151 -22.20 -1.51 7.14
N ASN A 152 -23.54 -1.60 7.05
CA ASN A 152 -24.39 -0.44 6.88
C ASN A 152 -24.29 0.52 8.08
N GLN A 153 -24.25 -0.01 9.30
CA GLN A 153 -24.04 0.80 10.50
C GLN A 153 -22.69 1.52 10.47
N VAL A 154 -21.60 0.82 10.18
CA VAL A 154 -20.25 1.41 10.09
C VAL A 154 -20.19 2.51 9.03
N MET A 155 -20.79 2.28 7.84
CA MET A 155 -20.86 3.29 6.79
C MET A 155 -21.65 4.52 7.22
N LYS A 156 -22.81 4.34 7.88
CA LYS A 156 -23.64 5.45 8.39
C LYS A 156 -22.89 6.27 9.44
N GLU A 157 -22.35 5.62 10.46
CA GLU A 157 -21.59 6.30 11.52
C GLU A 157 -20.35 7.02 10.97
N GLY A 158 -19.65 6.38 10.00
CA GLY A 158 -18.51 6.96 9.32
C GLY A 158 -18.89 8.21 8.52
N ALA A 159 -20.00 8.16 7.79
CA ALA A 159 -20.51 9.29 7.03
C ALA A 159 -20.92 10.46 7.95
N GLU A 160 -21.60 10.18 9.07
CA GLU A 160 -21.96 11.19 10.06
C GLU A 160 -20.73 11.88 10.65
N LYS A 161 -19.71 11.11 11.06
CA LYS A 161 -18.44 11.64 11.60
C LYS A 161 -17.68 12.48 10.56
N ALA A 162 -17.60 12.00 9.32
CA ALA A 162 -16.94 12.71 8.23
C ALA A 162 -17.69 14.02 7.89
N SER A 163 -19.01 13.96 7.79
CA SER A 163 -19.86 15.13 7.51
C SER A 163 -19.73 16.20 8.59
N ALA A 164 -19.75 15.80 9.87
CA ALA A 164 -19.62 16.74 10.98
C ALA A 164 -18.27 17.51 10.92
N ARG A 165 -17.19 16.86 10.56
CA ARG A 165 -15.86 17.50 10.39
C ARG A 165 -15.80 18.37 9.13
N ALA A 166 -16.24 17.83 8.00
CA ALA A 166 -16.17 18.52 6.71
C ALA A 166 -17.04 19.78 6.67
N SER A 167 -18.22 19.77 7.32
CA SER A 167 -19.15 20.90 7.37
C SER A 167 -18.53 22.15 8.01
N ILE A 168 -17.69 21.99 9.03
CA ILE A 168 -16.99 23.11 9.68
C ILE A 168 -16.07 23.82 8.67
N THR A 169 -15.23 23.04 7.98
CA THR A 169 -14.32 23.60 6.98
C THR A 169 -15.07 24.15 5.77
N LEU A 170 -16.09 23.44 5.30
CA LEU A 170 -16.92 23.89 4.16
C LEU A 170 -17.61 25.23 4.44
N LYS A 171 -18.12 25.41 5.66
CA LYS A 171 -18.70 26.68 6.08
C LYS A 171 -17.67 27.82 6.02
N ALA A 172 -16.49 27.61 6.58
CA ALA A 172 -15.40 28.59 6.53
C ALA A 172 -14.96 28.92 5.09
N VAL A 173 -14.95 27.92 4.20
CA VAL A 173 -14.68 28.13 2.77
C VAL A 173 -15.75 29.03 2.13
N TYR A 174 -17.04 28.73 2.37
CA TYR A 174 -18.14 29.53 1.80
C TYR A 174 -18.13 30.98 2.29
N GLU A 175 -17.84 31.17 3.57
CA GLU A 175 -17.69 32.52 4.14
C GLU A 175 -16.50 33.27 3.50
N ALA A 176 -15.36 32.62 3.35
CA ALA A 176 -14.16 33.22 2.77
C ALA A 176 -14.34 33.65 1.29
N ILE A 177 -15.07 32.86 0.49
CA ILE A 177 -15.34 33.18 -0.93
C ILE A 177 -16.61 34.01 -1.13
N GLY A 178 -17.34 34.36 -0.08
CA GLY A 178 -18.56 35.19 -0.14
C GLY A 178 -19.79 34.46 -0.65
N PHE A 179 -19.88 33.13 -0.51
CA PHE A 179 -21.07 32.38 -0.88
C PHE A 179 -22.14 32.51 0.20
N VAL A 180 -23.38 32.63 -0.26
CA VAL A 180 -24.54 32.63 0.64
C VAL A 180 -24.70 31.25 1.26
N ALA A 181 -24.85 31.20 2.59
CA ALA A 181 -25.10 29.95 3.28
C ALA A 181 -26.39 29.31 2.75
N LYS A 182 -26.42 28.01 2.61
CA LYS A 182 -27.61 27.26 2.26
C LYS A 182 -28.57 27.36 3.44
N PRO A 183 -29.87 27.73 3.20
CA PRO A 183 -30.88 27.84 4.25
C PRO A 183 -31.14 26.49 4.94
#